data_b392ddbcdaa6ad16152d5086597f4c75
#
_entry.id   b392ddbcdaa6ad16152d5086597f4c75
#
_cell.length_a   1.000
_cell.length_b   1.000
_cell.length_c   1.000
_cell.angle_alpha   90.00
_cell.angle_beta   90.00
_cell.angle_gamma   90.00
#
_symmetry.space_group_name_H-M   'P 1'
#
loop_
_entity.id
_entity.type
_entity.pdbx_description
1 polymer ?
#
loop_
_entity_poly.entity_id
_entity_poly.type
_entity_poly.pdbx_seq_one_letter_code
_entity_poly.pdbx_strand_id
1 'polypeptide(L)'
;LLLTLGFVCIITGLMGSFLPVIPGPSVSWIGLALLYFTNAVPANYWILGIAFLITVIISVLDYVIPAKGTKKFGGSSYGIWGTNIGLVIGIFAPIPFGFLIGPFVGALIGELIYDFKDHNKALKAAAGSFIGFLASSFMKFVICVMYLGLYVWIVWQYKTESMPEQTEQNR
;
A
#
# COMPACT_ATOMS: atom_id res chain seq x y z
N LEU A 1 -5.46 1.33 24.58
CA LEU A 1 -5.12 0.08 23.88
C LEU A 1 -5.60 0.09 22.42
N LEU A 2 -6.90 0.33 22.13
CA LEU A 2 -7.43 0.33 20.75
C LEU A 2 -6.83 1.46 19.89
N LEU A 3 -6.60 2.65 20.45
CA LEU A 3 -5.93 3.75 19.75
C LEU A 3 -4.50 3.36 19.35
N THR A 4 -3.73 2.78 20.24
CA THR A 4 -2.37 2.35 19.92
C THR A 4 -2.35 1.23 18.90
N LEU A 5 -3.27 0.27 18.97
CA LEU A 5 -3.43 -0.79 17.98
C LEU A 5 -3.83 -0.21 16.60
N GLY A 6 -4.77 0.73 16.55
CA GLY A 6 -5.17 1.40 15.32
C GLY A 6 -4.01 2.13 14.66
N PHE A 7 -3.20 2.86 15.45
CA PHE A 7 -2.00 3.53 14.95
C PHE A 7 -0.97 2.54 14.40
N VAL A 8 -0.71 1.45 15.12
CA VAL A 8 0.22 0.39 14.67
C VAL A 8 -0.28 -0.23 13.36
N CYS A 9 -1.58 -0.49 13.22
CA CYS A 9 -2.15 -1.01 11.97
C CYS A 9 -1.93 -0.04 10.79
N ILE A 10 -2.10 1.28 11.00
CA ILE A 10 -1.88 2.27 9.94
C ILE A 10 -0.41 2.34 9.53
N ILE A 11 0.50 2.34 10.49
CA ILE A 11 1.96 2.30 10.19
C ILE A 11 2.32 1.00 9.48
N THR A 12 1.79 -0.15 9.92
CA THR A 12 2.01 -1.43 9.25
C THR A 12 1.45 -1.42 7.82
N GLY A 13 0.27 -0.82 7.60
CA GLY A 13 -0.31 -0.65 6.28
C GLY A 13 0.53 0.27 5.38
N LEU A 14 1.10 1.34 5.94
CA LEU A 14 2.01 2.23 5.23
C LEU A 14 3.28 1.50 4.77
N MET A 15 3.89 0.71 5.65
CA MET A 15 5.03 -0.15 5.29
C MET A 15 4.62 -1.24 4.28
N GLY A 16 3.42 -1.81 4.43
CA GLY A 16 2.84 -2.80 3.52
C GLY A 16 2.52 -2.27 2.13
N SER A 17 2.45 -0.94 1.93
CA SER A 17 2.20 -0.37 0.60
C SER A 17 3.30 -0.69 -0.42
N PHE A 18 4.50 -1.00 0.04
CA PHE A 18 5.63 -1.42 -0.78
C PHE A 18 5.72 -2.95 -0.94
N LEU A 19 5.05 -3.72 -0.07
CA LEU A 19 5.06 -5.17 -0.16
C LEU A 19 3.82 -5.68 -0.90
N PRO A 20 3.96 -6.54 -1.92
CA PRO A 20 2.82 -7.08 -2.67
C PRO A 20 1.99 -8.08 -1.85
N VAL A 21 2.55 -8.62 -0.78
CA VAL A 21 1.92 -9.64 0.07
C VAL A 21 0.94 -9.03 1.06
N ILE A 22 1.21 -7.80 1.53
CA ILE A 22 0.37 -7.12 2.53
C ILE A 22 -0.49 -6.08 1.82
N PRO A 23 -1.81 -6.18 1.86
CA PRO A 23 -2.69 -5.18 1.28
C PRO A 23 -2.70 -3.91 2.16
N GLY A 24 -1.68 -3.05 1.98
CA GLY A 24 -1.44 -1.85 2.79
C GLY A 24 -2.68 -1.00 3.10
N PRO A 25 -3.48 -0.58 2.08
CA PRO A 25 -4.71 0.18 2.30
C PRO A 25 -5.74 -0.55 3.15
N SER A 26 -5.87 -1.88 3.01
CA SER A 26 -6.82 -2.67 3.82
C SER A 26 -6.41 -2.71 5.28
N VAL A 27 -5.12 -2.88 5.57
CA VAL A 27 -4.60 -2.85 6.95
C VAL A 27 -4.74 -1.45 7.56
N SER A 28 -4.46 -0.40 6.80
CA SER A 28 -4.66 0.99 7.23
C SER A 28 -6.13 1.30 7.48
N TRP A 29 -7.05 0.78 6.67
CA TRP A 29 -8.49 0.92 6.88
C TRP A 29 -8.95 0.22 8.18
N ILE A 30 -8.42 -0.98 8.48
CA ILE A 30 -8.68 -1.67 9.76
C ILE A 30 -8.21 -0.78 10.92
N GLY A 31 -7.05 -0.15 10.80
CA GLY A 31 -6.55 0.81 11.79
C GLY A 31 -7.51 1.98 12.02
N LEU A 32 -8.10 2.51 10.94
CA LEU A 32 -9.12 3.56 11.01
C LEU A 32 -10.43 3.03 11.63
N ALA A 33 -10.85 1.81 11.30
CA ALA A 33 -12.03 1.19 11.87
C ALA A 33 -11.88 0.98 13.40
N LEU A 34 -10.69 0.54 13.85
CA LEU A 34 -10.39 0.38 15.28
C LEU A 34 -10.52 1.70 16.06
N LEU A 35 -10.23 2.84 15.43
CA LEU A 35 -10.44 4.16 16.04
C LEU A 35 -11.92 4.40 16.37
N TYR A 36 -12.82 4.04 15.46
CA TYR A 36 -14.26 4.23 15.65
C TYR A 36 -14.90 3.21 16.59
N PHE A 37 -14.23 2.10 16.90
CA PHE A 37 -14.63 1.17 17.96
C PHE A 37 -14.23 1.65 19.37
N THR A 38 -13.44 2.72 19.46
CA THR A 38 -13.18 3.36 20.76
C THR A 38 -14.33 4.30 21.11
N ASN A 39 -14.83 4.24 22.35
CA ASN A 39 -15.84 5.19 22.86
C ASN A 39 -15.30 6.64 22.95
N ALA A 40 -14.04 6.87 22.57
CA ALA A 40 -13.38 8.17 22.61
C ALA A 40 -13.71 9.06 21.39
N VAL A 41 -14.34 8.50 20.34
CA VAL A 41 -14.64 9.22 19.10
C VAL A 41 -16.05 8.87 18.65
N PRO A 42 -16.93 9.87 18.37
CA PRO A 42 -18.25 9.56 17.83
C PRO A 42 -18.10 8.90 16.45
N ALA A 43 -18.78 7.77 16.28
CA ALA A 43 -18.67 6.96 15.07
C ALA A 43 -19.25 7.70 13.86
N ASN A 44 -18.38 8.16 12.98
CA ASN A 44 -18.78 8.72 11.68
C ASN A 44 -18.72 7.63 10.60
N TYR A 45 -19.81 6.88 10.48
CA TYR A 45 -19.92 5.76 9.52
C TYR A 45 -19.73 6.19 8.06
N TRP A 46 -19.97 7.47 7.73
CA TRP A 46 -19.75 8.00 6.38
C TRP A 46 -18.26 8.01 6.02
N ILE A 47 -17.41 8.48 6.92
CA ILE A 47 -15.96 8.50 6.69
C ILE A 47 -15.43 7.07 6.54
N LEU A 48 -15.87 6.17 7.41
CA LEU A 48 -15.47 4.77 7.37
C LEU A 48 -15.94 4.06 6.08
N GLY A 49 -17.17 4.35 5.63
CA GLY A 49 -17.73 3.80 4.40
C GLY A 49 -17.02 4.31 3.14
N ILE A 50 -16.73 5.61 3.07
CA ILE A 50 -15.96 6.20 1.95
C ILE A 50 -14.53 5.64 1.93
N ALA A 51 -13.87 5.55 3.07
CA ALA A 51 -12.54 4.95 3.19
C ALA A 51 -12.56 3.48 2.76
N PHE A 52 -13.58 2.71 3.11
CA PHE A 52 -13.75 1.34 2.65
C PHE A 52 -13.87 1.25 1.13
N LEU A 53 -14.72 2.09 0.54
CA LEU A 53 -14.90 2.13 -0.91
C LEU A 53 -13.58 2.45 -1.63
N ILE A 54 -12.84 3.45 -1.15
CA ILE A 54 -11.51 3.80 -1.67
C ILE A 54 -10.56 2.60 -1.54
N THR A 55 -10.54 1.92 -0.41
CA THR A 55 -9.70 0.73 -0.19
C THR A 55 -10.01 -0.37 -1.20
N VAL A 56 -11.28 -0.64 -1.46
CA VAL A 56 -11.70 -1.66 -2.44
C VAL A 56 -11.25 -1.26 -3.86
N ILE A 57 -11.48 0.00 -4.26
CA ILE A 57 -11.07 0.50 -5.58
C ILE A 57 -9.56 0.37 -5.75
N ILE A 58 -8.77 0.80 -4.76
CA ILE A 58 -7.31 0.72 -4.81
C ILE A 58 -6.82 -0.73 -4.85
N SER A 59 -7.46 -1.62 -4.10
CA SER A 59 -7.13 -3.06 -4.14
C SER A 59 -7.35 -3.67 -5.52
N VAL A 60 -8.41 -3.28 -6.22
CA VAL A 60 -8.65 -3.71 -7.60
C VAL A 60 -7.60 -3.12 -8.55
N LEU A 61 -7.29 -1.83 -8.42
CA LEU A 61 -6.31 -1.14 -9.25
C LEU A 61 -4.90 -1.69 -9.04
N ASP A 62 -4.57 -2.18 -7.85
CA ASP A 62 -3.28 -2.81 -7.55
C ASP A 62 -2.97 -4.02 -8.43
N TYR A 63 -3.99 -4.76 -8.86
CA TYR A 63 -3.84 -5.85 -9.82
C TYR A 63 -3.91 -5.40 -11.28
N VAL A 64 -4.75 -4.40 -11.56
CA VAL A 64 -5.02 -3.96 -12.94
C VAL A 64 -3.88 -3.12 -13.51
N ILE A 65 -3.28 -2.24 -12.71
CA ILE A 65 -2.25 -1.30 -13.19
C ILE A 65 -0.97 -2.03 -13.62
N PRO A 66 -0.35 -2.93 -12.81
CA PRO A 66 0.82 -3.69 -13.24
C PRO A 66 0.53 -4.57 -14.47
N ALA A 67 -0.64 -5.24 -14.48
CA ALA A 67 -1.02 -6.09 -15.61
C ALA A 67 -1.18 -5.31 -16.93
N LYS A 68 -1.78 -4.11 -16.88
CA LYS A 68 -1.89 -3.22 -18.05
C LYS A 68 -0.51 -2.66 -18.45
N GLY A 69 0.32 -2.29 -17.48
CA GLY A 69 1.70 -1.86 -17.73
C GLY A 69 2.48 -2.91 -18.51
N THR A 70 2.53 -4.12 -18.00
CA THR A 70 3.20 -5.25 -18.65
C THR A 70 2.68 -5.49 -20.06
N LYS A 71 1.35 -5.59 -20.25
CA LYS A 71 0.73 -5.82 -21.56
C LYS A 71 1.02 -4.70 -22.55
N LYS A 72 1.02 -3.44 -22.14
CA LYS A 72 1.28 -2.28 -23.01
C LYS A 72 2.68 -2.33 -23.61
N PHE A 73 3.63 -2.88 -22.89
CA PHE A 73 5.04 -3.02 -23.34
C PHE A 73 5.34 -4.42 -23.92
N GLY A 74 4.31 -5.22 -24.21
CA GLY A 74 4.46 -6.55 -24.81
C GLY A 74 4.96 -7.63 -23.85
N GLY A 75 4.81 -7.41 -22.55
CA GLY A 75 5.23 -8.34 -21.52
C GLY A 75 4.25 -9.49 -21.29
N SER A 76 4.77 -10.54 -20.67
CA SER A 76 4.09 -11.79 -20.36
C SER A 76 3.67 -11.88 -18.88
N SER A 77 2.90 -12.90 -18.55
CA SER A 77 2.62 -13.24 -17.15
C SER A 77 3.88 -13.67 -16.38
N TYR A 78 4.90 -14.18 -17.08
CA TYR A 78 6.18 -14.53 -16.47
C TYR A 78 6.93 -13.30 -15.96
N GLY A 79 6.85 -12.16 -16.66
CA GLY A 79 7.40 -10.90 -16.19
C GLY A 79 6.72 -10.38 -14.93
N ILE A 80 5.39 -10.52 -14.82
CA ILE A 80 4.64 -10.12 -13.62
C ILE A 80 5.04 -10.99 -12.41
N TRP A 81 5.10 -12.31 -12.57
CA TRP A 81 5.54 -13.22 -11.53
C TRP A 81 7.00 -12.99 -11.15
N GLY A 82 7.87 -12.78 -12.16
CA GLY A 82 9.27 -12.42 -11.95
C GLY A 82 9.42 -11.14 -11.11
N THR A 83 8.62 -10.10 -11.39
CA THR A 83 8.59 -8.85 -10.60
C THR A 83 8.30 -9.14 -9.12
N ASN A 84 7.26 -9.92 -8.83
CA ASN A 84 6.86 -10.23 -7.47
C ASN A 84 7.91 -11.06 -6.72
N ILE A 85 8.45 -12.09 -7.37
CA ILE A 85 9.50 -12.95 -6.79
C ILE A 85 10.78 -12.13 -6.59
N GLY A 86 11.16 -11.32 -7.58
CA GLY A 86 12.33 -10.45 -7.52
C GLY A 86 12.23 -9.42 -6.38
N LEU A 87 11.02 -8.86 -6.12
CA LEU A 87 10.79 -7.98 -4.99
C LEU A 87 11.04 -8.69 -3.66
N VAL A 88 10.46 -9.88 -3.48
CA VAL A 88 10.65 -10.66 -2.25
C VAL A 88 12.12 -10.97 -2.03
N ILE A 89 12.81 -11.47 -3.06
CA ILE A 89 14.25 -11.75 -2.99
C ILE A 89 15.02 -10.46 -2.70
N GLY A 90 14.68 -9.36 -3.36
CA GLY A 90 15.36 -8.07 -3.20
C GLY A 90 15.24 -7.47 -1.80
N ILE A 91 14.11 -7.71 -1.10
CA ILE A 91 13.92 -7.28 0.30
C ILE A 91 14.85 -8.05 1.25
N PHE A 92 15.00 -9.36 1.04
CA PHE A 92 15.82 -10.21 1.91
C PHE A 92 17.31 -10.22 1.52
N ALA A 93 17.65 -9.80 0.30
CA ALA A 93 19.03 -9.72 -0.14
C ALA A 93 19.77 -8.57 0.56
N PRO A 94 21.01 -8.77 1.03
CA PRO A 94 21.81 -7.71 1.65
C PRO A 94 22.37 -6.74 0.60
N ILE A 95 21.50 -6.22 -0.29
CA ILE A 95 21.85 -5.32 -1.38
C ILE A 95 21.16 -3.98 -1.12
N PRO A 96 21.89 -2.85 -1.11
CA PRO A 96 21.26 -1.55 -1.00
C PRO A 96 20.28 -1.34 -2.16
N PHE A 97 19.07 -0.87 -1.85
CA PHE A 97 17.96 -0.72 -2.79
C PHE A 97 17.47 -2.03 -3.44
N GLY A 98 17.70 -3.19 -2.83
CA GLY A 98 17.28 -4.49 -3.34
C GLY A 98 15.76 -4.57 -3.62
N PHE A 99 14.93 -3.90 -2.79
CA PHE A 99 13.48 -3.79 -3.00
C PHE A 99 13.10 -3.06 -4.30
N LEU A 100 13.98 -2.22 -4.83
CA LEU A 100 13.78 -1.50 -6.08
C LEU A 100 14.39 -2.25 -7.29
N ILE A 101 15.59 -2.79 -7.11
CA ILE A 101 16.33 -3.52 -8.15
C ILE A 101 15.70 -4.90 -8.38
N GLY A 102 15.28 -5.57 -7.31
CA GLY A 102 14.71 -6.91 -7.34
C GLY A 102 13.53 -7.07 -8.30
N PRO A 103 12.50 -6.21 -8.24
CA PRO A 103 11.38 -6.25 -9.17
C PRO A 103 11.78 -6.12 -10.63
N PHE A 104 12.71 -5.21 -10.93
CA PHE A 104 13.19 -5.00 -12.30
C PHE A 104 13.96 -6.23 -12.84
N VAL A 105 14.91 -6.71 -12.05
CA VAL A 105 15.72 -7.90 -12.43
C VAL A 105 14.83 -9.13 -12.51
N GLY A 106 13.91 -9.30 -11.57
CA GLY A 106 12.95 -10.40 -11.58
C GLY A 106 12.03 -10.35 -12.80
N ALA A 107 11.53 -9.17 -13.18
CA ALA A 107 10.74 -8.99 -14.40
C ALA A 107 11.54 -9.37 -15.64
N LEU A 108 12.79 -8.91 -15.72
CA LEU A 108 13.68 -9.21 -16.86
C LEU A 108 13.94 -10.71 -16.98
N ILE A 109 14.26 -11.38 -15.89
CA ILE A 109 14.47 -12.83 -15.87
C ILE A 109 13.18 -13.55 -16.28
N GLY A 110 12.02 -13.15 -15.77
CA GLY A 110 10.74 -13.74 -16.13
C GLY A 110 10.43 -13.62 -17.62
N GLU A 111 10.67 -12.45 -18.23
CA GLU A 111 10.46 -12.25 -19.66
C GLU A 111 11.48 -13.05 -20.51
N LEU A 112 12.73 -13.15 -20.08
CA LEU A 112 13.73 -13.97 -20.75
C LEU A 112 13.41 -15.47 -20.67
N ILE A 113 12.78 -15.95 -19.60
CA ILE A 113 12.30 -17.33 -19.52
C ILE A 113 11.16 -17.58 -20.52
N TYR A 114 10.33 -16.56 -20.76
CA TYR A 114 9.21 -16.65 -21.70
C TYR A 114 9.69 -16.60 -23.17
N ASP A 115 10.57 -15.67 -23.51
CA ASP A 115 11.10 -15.52 -24.86
C ASP A 115 12.59 -15.13 -24.79
N PHE A 116 13.45 -16.14 -24.95
CA PHE A 116 14.90 -15.98 -24.89
C PHE A 116 15.50 -15.32 -26.14
N LYS A 117 14.74 -15.23 -27.24
CA LYS A 117 15.28 -14.78 -28.54
C LYS A 117 15.25 -13.25 -28.70
N ASP A 118 14.31 -12.55 -28.06
CA ASP A 118 14.14 -11.10 -28.22
C ASP A 118 14.45 -10.36 -26.92
N HIS A 119 15.75 -10.14 -26.69
CA HIS A 119 16.24 -9.40 -25.51
C HIS A 119 15.71 -7.97 -25.43
N ASN A 120 15.50 -7.29 -26.57
CA ASN A 120 14.98 -5.92 -26.57
C ASN A 120 13.52 -5.87 -26.14
N LYS A 121 12.73 -6.86 -26.54
CA LYS A 121 11.34 -6.99 -26.11
C LYS A 121 11.27 -7.33 -24.62
N ALA A 122 12.11 -8.28 -24.15
CA ALA A 122 12.20 -8.64 -22.74
C ALA A 122 12.54 -7.43 -21.86
N LEU A 123 13.51 -6.60 -22.28
CA LEU A 123 13.90 -5.40 -21.55
C LEU A 123 12.77 -4.36 -21.49
N LYS A 124 12.09 -4.12 -22.61
CA LYS A 124 10.94 -3.19 -22.66
C LYS A 124 9.78 -3.68 -21.78
N ALA A 125 9.49 -4.98 -21.85
CA ALA A 125 8.45 -5.60 -21.04
C ALA A 125 8.79 -5.56 -19.53
N ALA A 126 10.04 -5.82 -19.17
CA ALA A 126 10.54 -5.70 -17.81
C ALA A 126 10.41 -4.27 -17.26
N ALA A 127 10.78 -3.27 -18.08
CA ALA A 127 10.59 -1.86 -17.75
C ALA A 127 9.11 -1.52 -17.54
N GLY A 128 8.21 -2.05 -18.39
CA GLY A 128 6.78 -1.87 -18.26
C GLY A 128 6.20 -2.47 -16.98
N SER A 129 6.61 -3.69 -16.62
CA SER A 129 6.24 -4.35 -15.37
C SER A 129 6.72 -3.56 -14.15
N PHE A 130 7.95 -3.08 -14.21
CA PHE A 130 8.55 -2.30 -13.14
C PHE A 130 7.86 -0.94 -12.94
N ILE A 131 7.58 -0.21 -14.03
CA ILE A 131 6.84 1.06 -13.98
C ILE A 131 5.43 0.84 -13.42
N GLY A 132 4.74 -0.22 -13.87
CA GLY A 132 3.43 -0.59 -13.35
C GLY A 132 3.45 -0.89 -11.85
N PHE A 133 4.47 -1.63 -11.39
CA PHE A 133 4.70 -1.90 -9.98
C PHE A 133 4.93 -0.62 -9.17
N LEU A 134 5.81 0.28 -9.64
CA LEU A 134 6.08 1.55 -8.97
C LEU A 134 4.83 2.43 -8.88
N ALA A 135 4.07 2.55 -9.98
CA ALA A 135 2.84 3.34 -10.02
C ALA A 135 1.81 2.81 -9.02
N SER A 136 1.63 1.48 -8.95
CA SER A 136 0.74 0.84 -7.99
C SER A 136 1.18 1.05 -6.54
N SER A 137 2.47 0.86 -6.24
CA SER A 137 3.03 1.05 -4.91
C SER A 137 2.92 2.50 -4.45
N PHE A 138 3.21 3.46 -5.34
CA PHE A 138 3.08 4.89 -5.05
C PHE A 138 1.63 5.27 -4.74
N MET A 139 0.67 4.77 -5.52
CA MET A 139 -0.75 5.01 -5.29
C MET A 139 -1.20 4.49 -3.92
N LYS A 140 -0.81 3.26 -3.56
CA LYS A 140 -1.10 2.69 -2.23
C LYS A 140 -0.47 3.52 -1.11
N PHE A 141 0.77 3.95 -1.29
CA PHE A 141 1.47 4.78 -0.32
C PHE A 141 0.72 6.09 -0.06
N VAL A 142 0.30 6.81 -1.11
CA VAL A 142 -0.46 8.05 -0.97
C VAL A 142 -1.75 7.84 -0.18
N ILE A 143 -2.50 6.77 -0.46
CA ILE A 143 -3.74 6.47 0.27
C ILE A 143 -3.47 6.13 1.74
N CYS A 144 -2.42 5.35 2.05
CA CYS A 144 -2.04 5.06 3.42
C CYS A 144 -1.64 6.34 4.19
N VAL A 145 -0.92 7.27 3.53
CA VAL A 145 -0.58 8.58 4.11
C VAL A 145 -1.85 9.40 4.37
N MET A 146 -2.82 9.38 3.46
CA MET A 146 -4.12 10.04 3.68
C MET A 146 -4.86 9.44 4.89
N TYR A 147 -4.84 8.11 5.05
CA TYR A 147 -5.46 7.46 6.21
C TYR A 147 -4.73 7.79 7.51
N LEU A 148 -3.39 7.88 7.47
CA LEU A 148 -2.61 8.35 8.61
C LEU A 148 -2.97 9.79 8.99
N GLY A 149 -3.06 10.68 8.00
CA GLY A 149 -3.46 12.07 8.21
C GLY A 149 -4.88 12.20 8.80
N LEU A 150 -5.83 11.42 8.26
CA LEU A 150 -7.20 11.35 8.79
C LEU A 150 -7.21 10.85 10.24
N TYR A 151 -6.46 9.80 10.53
CA TYR A 151 -6.36 9.23 11.88
C TYR A 151 -5.82 10.25 12.88
N VAL A 152 -4.70 10.89 12.55
CA VAL A 152 -4.07 11.91 13.41
C VAL A 152 -5.01 13.11 13.61
N TRP A 153 -5.67 13.57 12.53
CA TRP A 153 -6.62 14.68 12.60
C TRP A 153 -7.80 14.38 13.51
N ILE A 154 -8.40 13.21 13.39
CA ILE A 154 -9.53 12.78 14.22
C ILE A 154 -9.09 12.69 15.69
N VAL A 155 -7.96 12.04 15.98
CA VAL A 155 -7.44 11.91 17.35
C VAL A 155 -7.15 13.28 17.97
N TRP A 156 -6.58 14.20 17.18
CA TRP A 156 -6.31 15.55 17.65
C TRP A 156 -7.57 16.32 18.00
N GLN A 157 -8.56 16.31 17.13
CA GLN A 157 -9.82 17.03 17.32
C GLN A 157 -10.51 16.58 18.63
N TYR A 158 -10.60 15.29 18.87
CA TYR A 158 -11.26 14.76 20.07
C TYR A 158 -10.44 14.92 21.35
N LYS A 159 -9.11 14.94 21.27
CA LYS A 159 -8.29 15.28 22.43
C LYS A 159 -8.51 16.72 22.87
N THR A 160 -8.75 17.63 21.94
CA THR A 160 -8.96 19.04 22.23
C THR A 160 -10.35 19.31 22.82
N GLU A 161 -11.36 18.56 22.41
CA GLU A 161 -12.74 18.66 22.97
C GLU A 161 -12.87 18.08 24.38
N SER A 162 -12.09 17.09 24.76
CA SER A 162 -12.12 16.46 26.08
C SER A 162 -11.39 17.26 27.18
N MET A 163 -10.60 18.24 26.83
CA MET A 163 -9.86 19.08 27.80
C MET A 163 -10.71 20.16 28.53
N PRO A 164 -11.71 20.80 27.92
CA PRO A 164 -12.49 21.82 28.63
C PRO A 164 -13.38 21.27 29.75
N GLU A 165 -13.96 20.08 29.61
CA GLU A 165 -14.86 19.50 30.62
C GLU A 165 -14.16 19.14 31.95
N GLN A 166 -12.89 18.74 31.91
CA GLN A 166 -12.15 18.39 33.12
C GLN A 166 -11.73 19.63 33.93
N THR A 167 -11.66 20.80 33.30
CA THR A 167 -11.28 22.03 33.99
C THR A 167 -12.48 22.64 34.74
N GLU A 168 -13.70 22.43 34.26
CA GLU A 168 -14.91 22.88 34.95
C GLU A 168 -15.30 21.98 36.14
N GLN A 169 -15.00 20.70 36.07
CA GLN A 169 -15.34 19.73 37.13
C GLN A 169 -14.40 19.84 38.36
N ASN A 170 -13.27 20.51 38.23
CA ASN A 170 -12.31 20.74 39.33
C ASN A 170 -12.38 22.16 39.94
N ARG A 171 -13.43 22.96 39.63
CA ARG A 171 -13.76 24.24 40.28
C ARG A 171 -14.96 24.12 41.16
#